data_3bfa1c43b7726e9190fb8b106c903449
#
_entry.id   3bfa1c43b7726e9190fb8b106c903449
#
_cell.length_a   1.000
_cell.length_b   1.000
_cell.length_c   1.000
_cell.angle_alpha   90.00
_cell.angle_beta   90.00
_cell.angle_gamma   90.00
#
_symmetry.space_group_name_H-M   'P 1'
#
loop_
_entity.id
_entity.type
_entity.pdbx_description
1 polymer ?
#
loop_
_entity_poly.entity_id
_entity_poly.type
_entity_poly.pdbx_seq_one_letter_code
_entity_poly.pdbx_strand_id
1 'polypeptide(L)'
;MGMKTAREALVQTLKKNKIALVAGVYGDPCTALLDECAKHGLRTEISTEEKTAFAQALGASVAGLPSVVIVKQVGVNVLADPLVTAVTHGIGAGLLLIAGDDPGAAKSQNEQDSRWYAKLADIPVLTPPGPQYVSDAAIEGLSLSATLGIPVMMQVTARLLDGMGRVSEMPLAAEGRFDRDRAWKNLILDRYKYYYQKIYPQLVELVEDSPLHQQASLDVHLRQPSAGEGEQSRRSLARRSLAKSGVISCGFVSTLVREEHHFALGYAHPLPERQLVNFLRDLDRVLIVEEIAPMVEESIAALVAKHSLKTKVFGRLTGHLPRIGALEEKHIAEAWERVGGAFDLNVSAAVSGGILELPCGGFELLYEVLDEVLPEGYFVAGDVGCSILHGYFPPQIIDTAYALGTAIATAAGMSLSGRKGVAIVGDTGFIHSGITGLLHAVEHQHNVLVIILYNKYSAMTPGAQPIPGLGRVRALVEACGVETIDEVQMERITKDELRGLVQRRLAERGVQVLLAHARPQKLHE
;
A
#
# COMPACT_ATOMS: atom_id res chain seq x y z
N MET A 1 -23.02 22.82 -5.49
CA MET A 1 -22.17 21.76 -6.01
C MET A 1 -22.57 20.46 -5.30
N GLY A 2 -22.85 19.36 -6.03
CA GLY A 2 -23.21 18.08 -5.41
C GLY A 2 -22.06 17.54 -4.55
N MET A 3 -22.41 16.86 -3.47
CA MET A 3 -21.45 16.19 -2.60
C MET A 3 -20.75 15.06 -3.40
N LYS A 4 -19.42 15.01 -3.34
CA LYS A 4 -18.57 14.03 -4.05
C LYS A 4 -17.71 13.29 -3.05
N THR A 5 -17.34 12.06 -3.36
CA THR A 5 -16.30 11.38 -2.60
C THR A 5 -14.94 12.06 -2.82
N ALA A 6 -14.00 11.89 -1.90
CA ALA A 6 -12.64 12.41 -2.07
C ALA A 6 -11.97 11.79 -3.31
N ARG A 7 -12.28 10.53 -3.63
CA ARG A 7 -11.84 9.84 -4.86
C ARG A 7 -12.31 10.58 -6.11
N GLU A 8 -13.61 10.87 -6.25
CA GLU A 8 -14.17 11.61 -7.38
C GLU A 8 -13.60 13.03 -7.48
N ALA A 9 -13.47 13.71 -6.35
CA ALA A 9 -12.91 15.05 -6.27
C ALA A 9 -11.44 15.08 -6.71
N LEU A 10 -10.64 14.11 -6.27
CA LEU A 10 -9.24 13.94 -6.66
C LEU A 10 -9.13 13.75 -8.18
N VAL A 11 -9.90 12.83 -8.76
CA VAL A 11 -9.87 12.56 -10.22
C VAL A 11 -10.20 13.80 -11.03
N GLN A 12 -11.20 14.56 -10.61
CA GLN A 12 -11.56 15.83 -11.27
C GLN A 12 -10.44 16.88 -11.13
N THR A 13 -9.79 16.91 -9.99
CA THR A 13 -8.63 17.78 -9.74
C THR A 13 -7.46 17.42 -10.64
N LEU A 14 -7.12 16.14 -10.77
CA LEU A 14 -6.06 15.68 -11.67
C LEU A 14 -6.37 16.02 -13.13
N LYS A 15 -7.62 15.82 -13.56
CA LYS A 15 -8.08 16.18 -14.90
C LYS A 15 -8.01 17.70 -15.17
N LYS A 16 -8.46 18.52 -14.23
CA LYS A 16 -8.39 20.00 -14.31
C LYS A 16 -6.94 20.47 -14.48
N ASN A 17 -6.00 19.82 -13.81
CA ASN A 17 -4.57 20.12 -13.87
C ASN A 17 -3.82 19.39 -14.99
N LYS A 18 -4.54 18.75 -15.93
CA LYS A 18 -3.98 18.14 -17.15
C LYS A 18 -2.86 17.14 -16.87
N ILE A 19 -3.04 16.28 -15.86
CA ILE A 19 -2.09 15.19 -15.61
C ILE A 19 -1.99 14.32 -16.86
N ALA A 20 -0.75 14.13 -17.34
CA ALA A 20 -0.49 13.50 -18.63
C ALA A 20 -0.59 11.97 -18.58
N LEU A 21 -0.26 11.38 -17.43
CA LEU A 21 -0.27 9.93 -17.23
C LEU A 21 -0.71 9.59 -15.81
N VAL A 22 -1.61 8.62 -15.71
CA VAL A 22 -1.88 7.86 -14.50
C VAL A 22 -1.44 6.43 -14.78
N ALA A 23 -0.42 5.94 -14.08
CA ALA A 23 0.05 4.55 -14.18
C ALA A 23 -0.24 3.83 -12.88
N GLY A 24 -0.49 2.53 -12.91
CA GLY A 24 -0.74 1.79 -11.68
C GLY A 24 -0.98 0.31 -11.88
N VAL A 25 -1.18 -0.37 -10.75
CA VAL A 25 -1.54 -1.78 -10.68
C VAL A 25 -2.77 -1.94 -9.81
N TYR A 26 -3.70 -2.78 -10.21
CA TYR A 26 -4.90 -3.03 -9.44
C TYR A 26 -4.61 -3.66 -8.09
N GLY A 27 -5.26 -3.17 -7.06
CA GLY A 27 -5.20 -3.62 -5.67
C GLY A 27 -6.04 -2.69 -4.80
N ASP A 28 -6.80 -3.23 -3.83
CA ASP A 28 -7.61 -2.39 -2.93
C ASP A 28 -6.70 -1.63 -1.93
N PRO A 29 -6.95 -0.32 -1.68
CA PRO A 29 -8.07 0.53 -2.10
C PRO A 29 -7.86 1.27 -3.44
N CYS A 30 -6.79 0.98 -4.19
CA CYS A 30 -6.38 1.74 -5.37
C CYS A 30 -7.19 1.43 -6.63
N THR A 31 -7.75 0.21 -6.76
CA THR A 31 -8.49 -0.24 -7.96
C THR A 31 -9.60 0.74 -8.33
N ALA A 32 -10.46 1.10 -7.37
CA ALA A 32 -11.57 2.00 -7.62
C ALA A 32 -11.12 3.42 -8.01
N LEU A 33 -9.94 3.87 -7.57
CA LEU A 33 -9.38 5.16 -7.97
C LEU A 33 -8.84 5.11 -9.41
N LEU A 34 -8.17 4.02 -9.80
CA LEU A 34 -7.71 3.80 -11.17
C LEU A 34 -8.88 3.74 -12.16
N ASP A 35 -9.94 2.98 -11.82
CA ASP A 35 -11.15 2.90 -12.63
C ASP A 35 -11.83 4.26 -12.80
N GLU A 36 -11.91 5.04 -11.74
CA GLU A 36 -12.48 6.38 -11.79
C GLU A 36 -11.64 7.34 -12.65
N CYS A 37 -10.30 7.22 -12.63
CA CYS A 37 -9.41 7.97 -13.52
C CYS A 37 -9.70 7.63 -15.00
N ALA A 38 -9.79 6.35 -15.35
CA ALA A 38 -10.08 5.89 -16.70
C ALA A 38 -11.48 6.34 -17.16
N LYS A 39 -12.50 6.19 -16.32
CA LYS A 39 -13.89 6.60 -16.57
C LYS A 39 -14.00 8.10 -16.86
N HIS A 40 -13.19 8.93 -16.20
CA HIS A 40 -13.18 10.37 -16.43
C HIS A 40 -12.27 10.80 -17.60
N GLY A 41 -11.69 9.87 -18.34
CA GLY A 41 -10.89 10.11 -19.54
C GLY A 41 -9.48 10.65 -19.26
N LEU A 42 -8.93 10.40 -18.09
CA LEU A 42 -7.49 10.51 -17.86
C LEU A 42 -6.78 9.36 -18.60
N ARG A 43 -5.61 9.62 -19.16
CA ARG A 43 -4.76 8.56 -19.72
C ARG A 43 -4.32 7.67 -18.57
N THR A 44 -5.01 6.55 -18.40
CA THR A 44 -4.77 5.58 -17.34
C THR A 44 -4.21 4.31 -17.95
N GLU A 45 -3.01 3.92 -17.53
CA GLU A 45 -2.33 2.72 -18.00
C GLU A 45 -2.12 1.75 -16.83
N ILE A 46 -2.77 0.59 -16.93
CA ILE A 46 -2.58 -0.49 -15.97
C ILE A 46 -1.35 -1.30 -16.38
N SER A 47 -0.38 -1.36 -15.49
CA SER A 47 0.88 -2.05 -15.72
C SER A 47 0.84 -3.50 -15.29
N THR A 48 1.80 -4.29 -15.77
CA THR A 48 1.98 -5.69 -15.37
C THR A 48 2.48 -5.82 -13.92
N GLU A 49 3.25 -4.82 -13.46
CA GLU A 49 3.80 -4.75 -12.10
C GLU A 49 4.14 -3.30 -11.73
N GLU A 50 4.34 -3.03 -10.45
CA GLU A 50 4.46 -1.67 -9.93
C GLU A 50 5.79 -0.99 -10.29
N LYS A 51 6.88 -1.74 -10.40
CA LYS A 51 8.18 -1.22 -10.85
C LYS A 51 8.08 -0.67 -12.27
N THR A 52 7.36 -1.38 -13.14
CA THR A 52 7.10 -0.94 -14.52
C THR A 52 6.22 0.32 -14.55
N ALA A 53 5.15 0.38 -13.74
CA ALA A 53 4.31 1.56 -13.62
C ALA A 53 5.10 2.79 -13.20
N PHE A 54 5.93 2.64 -12.17
CA PHE A 54 6.73 3.73 -11.64
C PHE A 54 7.83 4.18 -12.62
N ALA A 55 8.53 3.23 -13.26
CA ALA A 55 9.54 3.53 -14.27
C ALA A 55 8.96 4.28 -15.48
N GLN A 56 7.75 3.91 -15.93
CA GLN A 56 7.04 4.62 -16.98
C GLN A 56 6.73 6.07 -16.57
N ALA A 57 6.25 6.28 -15.35
CA ALA A 57 5.97 7.61 -14.83
C ALA A 57 7.24 8.46 -14.66
N LEU A 58 8.37 7.84 -14.25
CA LEU A 58 9.67 8.50 -14.24
C LEU A 58 10.07 8.98 -15.66
N GLY A 59 9.90 8.11 -16.66
CA GLY A 59 10.15 8.46 -18.06
C GLY A 59 9.28 9.62 -18.55
N ALA A 60 7.99 9.61 -18.23
CA ALA A 60 7.07 10.71 -18.53
C ALA A 60 7.51 12.00 -17.84
N SER A 61 7.87 11.94 -16.55
CA SER A 61 8.38 13.08 -15.79
C SER A 61 9.64 13.69 -16.41
N VAL A 62 10.61 12.86 -16.80
CA VAL A 62 11.83 13.30 -17.51
C VAL A 62 11.49 14.00 -18.83
N ALA A 63 10.46 13.54 -19.53
CA ALA A 63 9.95 14.16 -20.76
C ALA A 63 9.13 15.45 -20.52
N GLY A 64 8.99 15.93 -19.29
CA GLY A 64 8.26 17.14 -18.94
C GLY A 64 6.75 16.93 -18.75
N LEU A 65 6.31 15.69 -18.54
CA LEU A 65 4.91 15.33 -18.41
C LEU A 65 4.56 14.98 -16.95
N PRO A 66 3.69 15.78 -16.28
CA PRO A 66 3.29 15.49 -14.90
C PRO A 66 2.52 14.17 -14.83
N SER A 67 2.88 13.33 -13.87
CA SER A 67 2.41 11.95 -13.78
C SER A 67 2.01 11.55 -12.37
N VAL A 68 1.08 10.60 -12.28
CA VAL A 68 0.63 10.00 -11.02
C VAL A 68 0.78 8.49 -11.12
N VAL A 69 1.33 7.89 -10.08
CA VAL A 69 1.37 6.44 -9.91
C VAL A 69 0.45 6.06 -8.77
N ILE A 70 -0.41 5.07 -8.99
CA ILE A 70 -1.39 4.61 -7.99
C ILE A 70 -1.18 3.13 -7.76
N VAL A 71 -0.73 2.78 -6.55
CA VAL A 71 -0.43 1.40 -6.15
C VAL A 71 -0.81 1.14 -4.70
N LYS A 72 -1.08 -0.13 -4.40
CA LYS A 72 -1.32 -0.62 -3.05
C LYS A 72 -0.02 -0.65 -2.24
N GLN A 73 -0.11 -0.66 -0.87
CA GLN A 73 1.06 -0.70 0.01
C GLN A 73 2.08 -1.79 -0.34
N VAL A 74 1.63 -3.01 -0.68
CA VAL A 74 2.53 -4.11 -1.08
C VAL A 74 3.22 -3.84 -2.41
N GLY A 75 2.61 -3.06 -3.30
CA GLY A 75 3.21 -2.63 -4.56
C GLY A 75 4.32 -1.59 -4.38
N VAL A 76 4.30 -0.83 -3.27
CA VAL A 76 5.41 0.07 -2.93
C VAL A 76 6.70 -0.74 -2.68
N ASN A 77 6.60 -1.96 -2.16
CA ASN A 77 7.75 -2.86 -2.02
C ASN A 77 8.41 -3.16 -3.37
N VAL A 78 7.58 -3.41 -4.40
CA VAL A 78 8.04 -3.78 -5.74
C VAL A 78 8.74 -2.62 -6.44
N LEU A 79 8.23 -1.39 -6.29
CA LEU A 79 8.79 -0.18 -6.89
C LEU A 79 9.86 0.52 -6.04
N ALA A 80 10.21 -0.01 -4.86
CA ALA A 80 11.12 0.67 -3.92
C ALA A 80 12.51 0.99 -4.52
N ASP A 81 13.09 0.10 -5.31
CA ASP A 81 14.39 0.30 -5.95
C ASP A 81 14.43 1.56 -6.84
N PRO A 82 13.58 1.73 -7.88
CA PRO A 82 13.56 2.96 -8.65
C PRO A 82 13.10 4.18 -7.84
N LEU A 83 12.25 4.02 -6.80
CA LEU A 83 11.85 5.12 -5.94
C LEU A 83 13.05 5.74 -5.20
N VAL A 84 13.84 4.92 -4.51
CA VAL A 84 15.04 5.38 -3.77
C VAL A 84 16.07 6.00 -4.72
N THR A 85 16.28 5.39 -5.89
CA THR A 85 17.24 5.89 -6.89
C THR A 85 16.81 7.23 -7.48
N ALA A 86 15.51 7.42 -7.74
CA ALA A 86 14.99 8.64 -8.35
C ALA A 86 15.25 9.90 -7.53
N VAL A 87 15.37 9.79 -6.22
CA VAL A 87 15.61 10.92 -5.29
C VAL A 87 16.93 11.63 -5.58
N THR A 88 17.99 10.87 -5.72
CA THR A 88 19.33 11.42 -5.96
C THR A 88 19.59 11.65 -7.45
N HIS A 89 18.97 10.85 -8.34
CA HIS A 89 19.08 11.01 -9.78
C HIS A 89 18.33 12.25 -10.28
N GLY A 90 17.23 12.58 -9.61
CA GLY A 90 16.32 13.65 -10.00
C GLY A 90 15.29 13.23 -11.03
N ILE A 91 14.23 14.00 -11.10
CA ILE A 91 13.12 13.87 -12.06
C ILE A 91 12.89 15.19 -12.78
N GLY A 92 11.96 15.23 -13.72
CA GLY A 92 11.57 16.44 -14.47
C GLY A 92 10.28 17.05 -13.94
N ALA A 93 9.18 16.86 -14.64
CA ALA A 93 7.86 17.32 -14.23
C ALA A 93 7.39 16.57 -12.97
N GLY A 94 6.39 17.11 -12.27
CA GLY A 94 5.88 16.54 -11.01
C GLY A 94 5.45 15.09 -11.13
N LEU A 95 5.88 14.27 -10.17
CA LEU A 95 5.52 12.86 -10.03
C LEU A 95 5.01 12.59 -8.62
N LEU A 96 3.75 12.19 -8.53
CA LEU A 96 3.09 11.83 -7.28
C LEU A 96 2.85 10.32 -7.23
N LEU A 97 3.36 9.66 -6.19
CA LEU A 97 3.05 8.29 -5.85
C LEU A 97 1.91 8.26 -4.84
N ILE A 98 0.74 7.79 -5.23
CA ILE A 98 -0.39 7.54 -4.34
C ILE A 98 -0.29 6.09 -3.85
N ALA A 99 0.02 5.93 -2.57
CA ALA A 99 0.14 4.64 -1.91
C ALA A 99 -1.15 4.35 -1.12
N GLY A 100 -1.86 3.30 -1.51
CA GLY A 100 -3.09 2.87 -0.85
C GLY A 100 -2.80 1.88 0.27
N ASP A 101 -2.90 2.32 1.51
CA ASP A 101 -2.71 1.49 2.69
C ASP A 101 -4.06 0.93 3.19
N ASP A 102 -4.00 -0.25 3.81
CA ASP A 102 -5.18 -0.99 4.28
C ASP A 102 -5.05 -1.31 5.77
N PRO A 103 -5.37 -0.34 6.66
CA PRO A 103 -5.34 -0.56 8.12
C PRO A 103 -6.27 -1.69 8.54
N GLY A 104 -5.73 -2.66 9.29
CA GLY A 104 -6.44 -3.88 9.68
C GLY A 104 -6.43 -4.97 8.62
N ALA A 105 -5.73 -4.78 7.51
CA ALA A 105 -5.60 -5.74 6.41
C ALA A 105 -6.93 -6.35 5.94
N ALA A 106 -8.00 -5.51 5.87
CA ALA A 106 -9.36 -5.98 5.56
C ALA A 106 -9.46 -6.65 4.18
N LYS A 107 -8.62 -6.20 3.21
CA LYS A 107 -8.55 -6.73 1.85
C LYS A 107 -7.09 -6.95 1.41
N SER A 108 -6.19 -7.17 2.35
CA SER A 108 -4.76 -7.36 2.11
C SER A 108 -4.26 -8.59 2.85
N GLN A 109 -3.21 -9.21 2.33
CA GLN A 109 -2.57 -10.35 2.98
C GLN A 109 -1.79 -9.97 4.25
N ASN A 110 -1.42 -8.70 4.38
CA ASN A 110 -0.77 -8.17 5.58
C ASN A 110 -1.13 -6.70 5.79
N GLU A 111 -0.97 -6.23 7.02
CA GLU A 111 -1.00 -4.82 7.37
C GLU A 111 0.41 -4.25 7.22
N GLN A 112 0.57 -3.25 6.35
CA GLN A 112 1.85 -2.67 6.00
C GLN A 112 1.73 -1.16 5.81
N ASP A 113 2.74 -0.43 6.30
CA ASP A 113 2.79 1.03 6.25
C ASP A 113 3.76 1.50 5.17
N SER A 114 3.23 2.06 4.10
CA SER A 114 4.01 2.56 2.97
C SER A 114 4.87 3.77 3.30
N ARG A 115 4.55 4.53 4.35
CA ARG A 115 5.29 5.72 4.79
C ARG A 115 6.76 5.43 5.10
N TRP A 116 7.08 4.21 5.56
CA TRP A 116 8.45 3.80 5.81
C TRP A 116 9.34 3.81 4.57
N TYR A 117 8.78 3.53 3.38
CA TYR A 117 9.53 3.63 2.13
C TYR A 117 9.85 5.07 1.76
N ALA A 118 8.93 6.00 2.02
CA ALA A 118 9.18 7.42 1.85
C ALA A 118 10.28 7.91 2.80
N LYS A 119 10.23 7.48 4.07
CA LYS A 119 11.27 7.79 5.07
C LYS A 119 12.62 7.18 4.70
N LEU A 120 12.66 5.93 4.17
CA LEU A 120 13.87 5.29 3.66
C LEU A 120 14.49 6.07 2.50
N ALA A 121 13.65 6.57 1.60
CA ALA A 121 14.08 7.34 0.43
C ALA A 121 14.34 8.82 0.74
N ASP A 122 14.01 9.30 1.94
CA ASP A 122 14.01 10.71 2.36
C ASP A 122 13.16 11.62 1.43
N ILE A 123 12.03 11.11 0.93
CA ILE A 123 11.06 11.90 0.17
C ILE A 123 9.88 12.34 1.04
N PRO A 124 9.22 13.44 0.69
CA PRO A 124 8.04 13.86 1.45
C PRO A 124 6.90 12.86 1.32
N VAL A 125 6.23 12.58 2.44
CA VAL A 125 4.99 11.80 2.47
C VAL A 125 3.85 12.63 3.04
N LEU A 126 2.89 12.90 2.18
CA LEU A 126 1.63 13.55 2.50
C LEU A 126 0.68 12.55 3.17
N THR A 127 0.03 13.00 4.23
CA THR A 127 -1.00 12.25 4.97
C THR A 127 -2.20 13.16 5.18
N PRO A 128 -3.06 13.37 4.15
CA PRO A 128 -4.15 14.33 4.24
C PRO A 128 -4.98 14.13 5.51
N PRO A 129 -5.18 15.17 6.36
CA PRO A 129 -5.83 15.03 7.65
C PRO A 129 -7.36 14.85 7.58
N GLY A 130 -7.89 14.64 6.40
CA GLY A 130 -9.29 14.35 6.14
C GLY A 130 -9.62 14.30 4.65
N PRO A 131 -10.77 13.73 4.29
CA PRO A 131 -11.17 13.56 2.88
C PRO A 131 -11.19 14.85 2.08
N GLN A 132 -11.54 15.97 2.71
CA GLN A 132 -11.62 17.30 2.07
C GLN A 132 -10.27 17.86 1.65
N TYR A 133 -9.15 17.33 2.19
CA TYR A 133 -7.78 17.78 1.89
C TYR A 133 -7.08 16.92 0.83
N VAL A 134 -7.64 15.79 0.42
CA VAL A 134 -7.00 14.84 -0.51
C VAL A 134 -6.62 15.49 -1.84
N SER A 135 -7.52 16.30 -2.41
CA SER A 135 -7.28 16.97 -3.69
C SER A 135 -6.23 18.07 -3.59
N ASP A 136 -6.25 18.86 -2.51
CA ASP A 136 -5.26 19.92 -2.28
C ASP A 136 -3.88 19.31 -2.04
N ALA A 137 -3.80 18.22 -1.25
CA ALA A 137 -2.57 17.49 -1.02
C ALA A 137 -1.96 16.91 -2.30
N ALA A 138 -2.77 16.40 -3.22
CA ALA A 138 -2.29 15.90 -4.49
C ALA A 138 -1.64 17.00 -5.36
N ILE A 139 -2.24 18.20 -5.42
CA ILE A 139 -1.69 19.32 -6.19
C ILE A 139 -0.45 19.91 -5.51
N GLU A 140 -0.47 20.03 -4.20
CA GLU A 140 0.70 20.45 -3.43
C GLU A 140 1.85 19.47 -3.63
N GLY A 141 1.61 18.15 -3.53
CA GLY A 141 2.61 17.13 -3.77
C GLY A 141 3.19 17.15 -5.17
N LEU A 142 2.37 17.30 -6.21
CA LEU A 142 2.83 17.45 -7.59
C LEU A 142 3.67 18.71 -7.80
N SER A 143 3.24 19.84 -7.22
CA SER A 143 3.97 21.11 -7.29
C SER A 143 5.31 21.05 -6.57
N LEU A 144 5.33 20.46 -5.37
CA LEU A 144 6.53 20.23 -4.60
C LEU A 144 7.52 19.31 -5.35
N SER A 145 7.00 18.24 -5.93
CA SER A 145 7.75 17.30 -6.75
C SER A 145 8.43 17.99 -7.94
N ALA A 146 7.68 18.80 -8.68
CA ALA A 146 8.21 19.57 -9.82
C ALA A 146 9.26 20.59 -9.40
N THR A 147 9.04 21.28 -8.26
CA THR A 147 9.94 22.32 -7.74
C THR A 147 11.28 21.75 -7.30
N LEU A 148 11.25 20.62 -6.58
CA LEU A 148 12.47 20.00 -6.02
C LEU A 148 13.11 18.96 -6.94
N GLY A 149 12.41 18.53 -7.99
CA GLY A 149 12.85 17.48 -8.89
C GLY A 149 13.03 16.13 -8.20
N ILE A 150 12.13 15.77 -7.31
CA ILE A 150 12.09 14.49 -6.58
C ILE A 150 10.67 13.91 -6.57
N PRO A 151 10.49 12.58 -6.49
CA PRO A 151 9.17 12.00 -6.25
C PRO A 151 8.58 12.47 -4.93
N VAL A 152 7.24 12.53 -4.86
CA VAL A 152 6.48 12.78 -3.63
C VAL A 152 5.50 11.64 -3.43
N MET A 153 5.34 11.16 -2.21
CA MET A 153 4.36 10.13 -1.86
C MET A 153 3.14 10.78 -1.16
N MET A 154 1.97 10.26 -1.45
CA MET A 154 0.74 10.54 -0.70
C MET A 154 0.12 9.22 -0.24
N GLN A 155 0.04 9.04 1.07
CA GLN A 155 -0.66 7.90 1.66
C GLN A 155 -2.17 8.14 1.67
N VAL A 156 -2.94 7.16 1.22
CA VAL A 156 -4.39 7.16 1.27
C VAL A 156 -4.92 5.83 1.83
N THR A 157 -6.14 5.87 2.37
CA THR A 157 -6.87 4.67 2.81
C THR A 157 -8.25 4.65 2.17
N ALA A 158 -8.94 3.50 2.18
CA ALA A 158 -10.31 3.41 1.68
C ALA A 158 -11.23 4.43 2.39
N ARG A 159 -11.15 4.54 3.73
CA ARG A 159 -11.95 5.49 4.51
C ARG A 159 -11.71 6.94 4.11
N LEU A 160 -10.47 7.29 3.76
CA LEU A 160 -10.11 8.62 3.30
C LEU A 160 -10.69 8.92 1.91
N LEU A 161 -10.59 7.96 0.98
CA LEU A 161 -11.05 8.11 -0.40
C LEU A 161 -12.58 8.09 -0.53
N ASP A 162 -13.27 7.32 0.30
CA ASP A 162 -14.73 7.19 0.29
C ASP A 162 -15.45 8.29 1.07
N GLY A 163 -14.72 9.04 1.90
CA GLY A 163 -15.23 10.20 2.61
C GLY A 163 -15.56 11.37 1.68
N MET A 164 -16.23 12.40 2.22
CA MET A 164 -16.67 13.56 1.44
C MET A 164 -15.49 14.51 1.14
N GLY A 165 -15.19 14.67 -0.14
CA GLY A 165 -14.11 15.51 -0.65
C GLY A 165 -14.57 16.73 -1.44
N ARG A 166 -13.60 17.56 -1.81
CA ARG A 166 -13.82 18.73 -2.69
C ARG A 166 -12.75 18.76 -3.79
N VAL A 167 -13.12 19.25 -4.95
CA VAL A 167 -12.17 19.53 -6.04
C VAL A 167 -11.26 20.67 -5.62
N SER A 168 -9.95 20.53 -5.82
CA SER A 168 -9.01 21.61 -5.53
C SER A 168 -9.16 22.76 -6.52
N GLU A 169 -9.11 23.97 -6.01
CA GLU A 169 -9.00 25.18 -6.82
C GLU A 169 -7.53 25.57 -7.10
N MET A 170 -6.58 24.92 -6.43
CA MET A 170 -5.16 25.17 -6.63
C MET A 170 -4.73 24.75 -8.03
N PRO A 171 -3.99 25.60 -8.75
CA PRO A 171 -3.34 25.21 -10.00
C PRO A 171 -2.07 24.43 -9.70
N LEU A 172 -1.63 23.61 -10.64
CA LEU A 172 -0.29 23.04 -10.61
C LEU A 172 0.73 24.19 -10.78
N ALA A 173 1.53 24.45 -9.73
CA ALA A 173 2.29 25.70 -9.62
C ALA A 173 3.63 25.69 -10.36
N ALA A 174 4.16 24.51 -10.77
CA ALA A 174 5.50 24.41 -11.34
C ALA A 174 5.55 23.53 -12.58
N GLU A 175 6.23 24.02 -13.62
CA GLU A 175 6.71 23.21 -14.74
C GLU A 175 8.13 22.77 -14.42
N GLY A 176 8.28 21.55 -13.88
CA GLY A 176 9.58 20.97 -13.59
C GLY A 176 10.30 20.56 -14.89
N ARG A 177 11.63 20.66 -14.88
CA ARG A 177 12.49 20.21 -15.98
C ARG A 177 13.55 19.24 -15.44
N PHE A 178 13.81 18.18 -16.20
CA PHE A 178 14.90 17.26 -15.86
C PHE A 178 16.25 17.97 -15.99
N ASP A 179 16.99 18.00 -14.89
CA ASP A 179 18.36 18.52 -14.85
C ASP A 179 19.36 17.39 -15.13
N ARG A 180 19.80 17.30 -16.37
CA ARG A 180 20.78 16.30 -16.80
C ARG A 180 22.13 16.48 -16.08
N ASP A 181 22.50 17.70 -15.76
CA ASP A 181 23.76 17.98 -15.07
C ASP A 181 23.73 17.46 -13.63
N ARG A 182 22.62 17.64 -12.93
CA ARG A 182 22.39 17.04 -11.61
C ARG A 182 22.55 15.51 -11.68
N ALA A 183 21.97 14.88 -12.70
CA ALA A 183 21.96 13.43 -12.84
C ALA A 183 23.35 12.84 -13.15
N TRP A 184 24.19 13.52 -13.98
CA TRP A 184 25.36 12.90 -14.60
C TRP A 184 26.69 13.57 -14.30
N LYS A 185 26.74 14.84 -13.93
CA LYS A 185 28.00 15.51 -13.54
C LYS A 185 28.45 15.11 -12.12
N ASN A 186 27.55 14.59 -11.31
CA ASN A 186 27.85 14.16 -9.96
C ASN A 186 27.99 12.63 -9.91
N LEU A 187 29.08 12.14 -9.31
CA LEU A 187 29.21 10.73 -8.94
C LEU A 187 28.31 10.42 -7.74
N ILE A 188 28.10 9.14 -7.44
CA ILE A 188 27.09 8.64 -6.48
C ILE A 188 27.07 9.43 -5.17
N LEU A 189 28.20 9.60 -4.50
CA LEU A 189 28.27 10.33 -3.21
C LEU A 189 28.01 11.83 -3.36
N ASP A 190 28.38 12.43 -4.49
CA ASP A 190 28.16 13.86 -4.73
C ASP A 190 26.69 14.15 -5.05
N ARG A 191 25.92 13.18 -5.57
CA ARG A 191 24.46 13.28 -5.71
C ARG A 191 23.80 13.34 -4.33
N TYR A 192 24.23 12.51 -3.36
CA TYR A 192 23.75 12.56 -1.98
C TYR A 192 24.11 13.88 -1.31
N LYS A 193 25.34 14.38 -1.49
CA LYS A 193 25.73 15.70 -0.99
C LYS A 193 24.84 16.80 -1.56
N TYR A 194 24.61 16.78 -2.88
CA TYR A 194 23.73 17.76 -3.54
C TYR A 194 22.32 17.69 -2.95
N TYR A 195 21.77 16.48 -2.76
CA TYR A 195 20.46 16.27 -2.17
C TYR A 195 20.39 16.89 -0.75
N TYR A 196 21.26 16.49 0.16
CA TYR A 196 21.22 16.95 1.55
C TYR A 196 21.67 18.39 1.77
N GLN A 197 22.46 18.96 0.86
CA GLN A 197 22.91 20.34 0.98
C GLN A 197 22.01 21.35 0.28
N LYS A 198 21.27 20.93 -0.75
CA LYS A 198 20.48 21.83 -1.61
C LYS A 198 18.99 21.53 -1.61
N ILE A 199 18.60 20.27 -1.75
CA ILE A 199 17.20 19.88 -1.93
C ILE A 199 16.50 19.69 -0.57
N TYR A 200 17.09 18.89 0.30
CA TYR A 200 16.45 18.52 1.56
C TYR A 200 16.18 19.73 2.49
N PRO A 201 17.06 20.74 2.62
CA PRO A 201 16.74 21.94 3.39
C PRO A 201 15.54 22.73 2.83
N GLN A 202 15.43 22.84 1.49
CA GLN A 202 14.28 23.48 0.87
C GLN A 202 12.99 22.67 1.09
N LEU A 203 13.09 21.33 1.01
CA LEU A 203 11.97 20.45 1.32
C LEU A 203 11.45 20.68 2.75
N VAL A 204 12.35 20.71 3.74
CA VAL A 204 11.98 20.93 5.13
C VAL A 204 11.27 22.28 5.30
N GLU A 205 11.74 23.32 4.65
CA GLU A 205 11.15 24.66 4.73
C GLU A 205 9.77 24.74 4.08
N LEU A 206 9.60 24.12 2.91
CA LEU A 206 8.31 24.05 2.21
C LEU A 206 7.27 23.21 2.98
N VAL A 207 7.70 22.12 3.61
CA VAL A 207 6.82 21.31 4.45
C VAL A 207 6.43 22.06 5.73
N GLU A 208 7.38 22.78 6.35
CA GLU A 208 7.11 23.60 7.54
C GLU A 208 5.97 24.61 7.32
N ASP A 209 5.91 25.21 6.13
CA ASP A 209 4.95 26.26 5.82
C ASP A 209 3.68 25.73 5.09
N SER A 210 3.50 24.42 5.01
CA SER A 210 2.35 23.81 4.31
C SER A 210 1.02 24.14 4.97
N PRO A 211 0.01 24.59 4.20
CA PRO A 211 -1.34 24.81 4.69
C PRO A 211 -2.12 23.52 5.01
N LEU A 212 -1.55 22.36 4.70
CA LEU A 212 -2.15 21.06 5.03
C LEU A 212 -2.02 20.71 6.51
N HIS A 213 -1.11 21.36 7.25
CA HIS A 213 -1.08 21.25 8.70
C HIS A 213 -2.27 22.00 9.30
N GLN A 214 -3.03 21.32 10.16
CA GLN A 214 -4.22 21.89 10.79
C GLN A 214 -4.02 21.91 12.30
N GLN A 215 -4.01 23.11 12.89
CA GLN A 215 -3.95 23.27 14.33
C GLN A 215 -5.27 23.88 14.82
N ALA A 216 -5.96 23.20 15.72
CA ALA A 216 -7.08 23.79 16.44
C ALA A 216 -6.55 24.82 17.43
N SER A 217 -7.02 26.06 17.36
CA SER A 217 -6.62 27.13 18.28
C SER A 217 -7.34 27.00 19.62
N LEU A 218 -6.62 27.33 20.69
CA LEU A 218 -7.13 27.36 22.08
C LEU A 218 -8.27 28.39 22.31
N ASP A 219 -8.65 29.17 21.33
CA ASP A 219 -9.63 30.27 21.45
C ASP A 219 -11.11 29.86 21.31
N VAL A 220 -11.40 28.56 21.30
CA VAL A 220 -12.81 28.09 21.29
C VAL A 220 -13.34 28.08 22.73
N HIS A 221 -14.19 29.05 23.02
CA HIS A 221 -14.95 29.18 24.26
C HIS A 221 -15.47 27.82 24.75
N LEU A 222 -15.23 27.54 26.03
CA LEU A 222 -15.74 26.44 26.84
C LEU A 222 -17.11 25.96 26.35
N ARG A 223 -17.16 24.89 25.58
CA ARG A 223 -18.41 24.15 25.32
C ARG A 223 -18.86 23.56 26.67
N GLN A 224 -20.00 23.99 27.14
CA GLN A 224 -20.66 23.30 28.24
C GLN A 224 -20.95 21.86 27.83
N PRO A 225 -20.66 20.85 28.69
CA PRO A 225 -20.96 19.46 28.37
C PRO A 225 -22.44 19.30 28.03
N SER A 226 -22.73 18.59 26.94
CA SER A 226 -24.10 18.26 26.59
C SER A 226 -24.75 17.44 27.69
N ALA A 227 -26.06 17.63 27.93
CA ALA A 227 -26.82 17.06 29.03
C ALA A 227 -26.95 15.51 29.08
N GLY A 228 -26.16 14.78 28.27
CA GLY A 228 -26.14 13.31 28.17
C GLY A 228 -24.79 12.66 28.48
N GLU A 229 -23.76 13.40 28.84
CA GLU A 229 -22.44 12.82 29.15
C GLU A 229 -22.40 12.29 30.60
N GLY A 230 -22.08 10.99 30.74
CA GLY A 230 -21.99 10.32 32.04
C GLY A 230 -20.89 10.91 32.95
N GLU A 231 -21.04 10.74 34.27
CA GLU A 231 -20.12 11.28 35.30
C GLU A 231 -18.66 10.82 35.14
N GLN A 232 -18.44 9.65 34.52
CA GLN A 232 -17.12 9.10 34.21
C GLN A 232 -16.41 9.88 33.10
N SER A 233 -17.14 10.34 32.09
CA SER A 233 -16.65 11.23 31.02
C SER A 233 -16.28 12.60 31.59
N ARG A 234 -17.07 13.15 32.52
CA ARG A 234 -16.79 14.43 33.20
C ARG A 234 -15.55 14.38 34.09
N ARG A 235 -15.29 13.26 34.79
CA ARG A 235 -14.08 13.07 35.62
C ARG A 235 -12.82 12.93 34.76
N SER A 236 -12.92 12.29 33.59
CA SER A 236 -11.81 12.17 32.65
C SER A 236 -11.46 13.53 32.03
N LEU A 237 -12.47 14.33 31.66
CA LEU A 237 -12.30 15.71 31.17
C LEU A 237 -11.66 16.63 32.24
N ALA A 238 -12.12 16.55 33.50
CA ALA A 238 -11.55 17.34 34.60
C ALA A 238 -10.08 16.96 34.91
N ARG A 239 -9.72 15.67 34.83
CA ARG A 239 -8.31 15.23 34.96
C ARG A 239 -7.43 15.68 33.77
N ARG A 240 -8.01 15.81 32.58
CA ARG A 240 -7.32 16.34 31.38
C ARG A 240 -7.00 17.83 31.54
N SER A 241 -7.87 18.61 32.20
CA SER A 241 -7.68 20.05 32.41
C SER A 241 -6.57 20.39 33.42
N LEU A 242 -6.16 19.46 34.28
CA LEU A 242 -5.09 19.67 35.28
C LEU A 242 -3.69 19.43 34.71
N ALA A 243 -3.53 18.57 33.71
CA ALA A 243 -2.28 18.37 33.00
C ALA A 243 -2.45 18.87 31.56
N LYS A 244 -1.55 19.73 31.11
CA LYS A 244 -1.56 20.25 29.72
C LYS A 244 -1.36 19.11 28.76
N SER A 245 -2.42 18.67 28.11
CA SER A 245 -2.43 17.51 27.20
C SER A 245 -2.81 17.93 25.81
N GLY A 246 -2.22 17.30 24.78
CA GLY A 246 -2.54 17.54 23.39
C GLY A 246 -2.53 16.26 22.54
N VAL A 247 -3.04 16.34 21.33
CA VAL A 247 -3.03 15.26 20.34
C VAL A 247 -2.28 15.71 19.09
N ILE A 248 -1.41 14.85 18.58
CA ILE A 248 -0.88 14.96 17.21
C ILE A 248 -1.43 13.78 16.42
N SER A 249 -1.97 14.05 15.24
CA SER A 249 -2.54 13.00 14.39
C SER A 249 -2.11 13.13 12.94
N CYS A 250 -2.24 12.07 12.15
CA CYS A 250 -2.01 12.12 10.70
C CYS A 250 -2.94 11.15 9.94
N GLY A 251 -3.30 11.54 8.73
CA GLY A 251 -4.18 10.77 7.87
C GLY A 251 -5.65 10.79 8.32
N PHE A 252 -6.42 9.78 7.92
CA PHE A 252 -7.85 9.71 8.18
C PHE A 252 -8.23 9.84 9.67
N VAL A 253 -7.41 9.28 10.56
CA VAL A 253 -7.68 9.29 12.01
C VAL A 253 -7.71 10.69 12.62
N SER A 254 -7.20 11.69 11.94
CA SER A 254 -7.34 13.09 12.35
C SER A 254 -8.80 13.52 12.44
N THR A 255 -9.69 12.90 11.65
CA THR A 255 -11.13 13.14 11.67
C THR A 255 -11.84 12.56 12.91
N LEU A 256 -11.18 11.64 13.62
CA LEU A 256 -11.70 10.97 14.82
C LEU A 256 -11.32 11.71 16.12
N VAL A 257 -10.37 12.65 16.03
CA VAL A 257 -9.88 13.41 17.19
C VAL A 257 -10.90 14.50 17.56
N ARG A 258 -11.27 14.57 18.85
CA ARG A 258 -12.24 15.54 19.39
C ARG A 258 -11.61 16.52 20.38
N GLU A 259 -10.34 16.35 20.68
CA GLU A 259 -9.58 17.21 21.60
C GLU A 259 -9.41 18.61 21.01
N GLU A 260 -9.56 19.64 21.86
CA GLU A 260 -9.41 21.06 21.47
C GLU A 260 -7.95 21.41 21.15
N HIS A 261 -6.99 20.76 21.84
CA HIS A 261 -5.57 20.96 21.63
C HIS A 261 -5.03 19.87 20.69
N HIS A 262 -5.24 20.09 19.41
CA HIS A 262 -4.99 19.10 18.35
C HIS A 262 -4.15 19.70 17.23
N PHE A 263 -3.10 18.97 16.83
CA PHE A 263 -2.30 19.24 15.64
C PHE A 263 -2.44 18.08 14.64
N ALA A 264 -3.14 18.31 13.54
CA ALA A 264 -3.26 17.33 12.47
C ALA A 264 -2.19 17.58 11.40
N LEU A 265 -1.33 16.60 11.20
CA LEU A 265 -0.23 16.65 10.25
C LEU A 265 -0.73 16.46 8.81
N GLY A 266 -0.33 17.35 7.91
CA GLY A 266 -0.47 17.17 6.46
C GLY A 266 0.67 16.33 5.88
N TYR A 267 1.82 16.31 6.54
CA TYR A 267 2.99 15.51 6.20
C TYR A 267 3.44 14.67 7.39
N ALA A 268 3.67 13.39 7.16
CA ALA A 268 4.28 12.50 8.15
C ALA A 268 5.82 12.47 8.06
N HIS A 269 6.40 12.90 6.93
CA HIS A 269 7.84 13.07 6.72
C HIS A 269 8.12 14.08 5.59
N PRO A 270 9.10 15.00 5.74
CA PRO A 270 9.65 15.38 7.03
C PRO A 270 8.60 16.03 7.92
N LEU A 271 8.85 16.09 9.21
CA LEU A 271 7.94 16.74 10.17
C LEU A 271 8.12 18.27 10.16
N PRO A 272 7.06 19.07 10.39
CA PRO A 272 7.14 20.52 10.59
C PRO A 272 7.72 20.83 11.98
N GLU A 273 9.03 20.75 12.09
CA GLU A 273 9.74 20.74 13.38
C GLU A 273 9.49 21.98 14.23
N ARG A 274 9.52 23.19 13.62
CA ARG A 274 9.31 24.45 14.36
C ARG A 274 7.89 24.54 14.93
N GLN A 275 6.88 24.19 14.12
CA GLN A 275 5.49 24.20 14.55
C GLN A 275 5.24 23.18 15.66
N LEU A 276 5.79 21.96 15.52
CA LEU A 276 5.67 20.90 16.51
C LEU A 276 6.38 21.22 17.83
N VAL A 277 7.58 21.80 17.80
CA VAL A 277 8.27 22.26 19.00
C VAL A 277 7.46 23.33 19.73
N ASN A 278 6.87 24.28 19.00
CA ASN A 278 6.00 25.28 19.60
C ASN A 278 4.73 24.67 20.21
N PHE A 279 4.12 23.71 19.52
CA PHE A 279 2.94 22.99 20.01
C PHE A 279 3.23 22.17 21.27
N LEU A 280 4.38 21.48 21.30
CA LEU A 280 4.75 20.57 22.38
C LEU A 280 5.31 21.29 23.63
N ARG A 281 5.90 22.48 23.47
CA ARG A 281 6.65 23.16 24.54
C ARG A 281 5.90 23.33 25.86
N ASP A 282 4.60 23.59 25.74
CA ASP A 282 3.76 23.88 26.92
C ASP A 282 2.95 22.65 27.37
N LEU A 283 3.17 21.48 26.76
CA LEU A 283 2.45 20.24 27.07
C LEU A 283 3.24 19.39 28.07
N ASP A 284 2.53 18.80 29.04
CA ASP A 284 3.06 17.74 29.88
C ASP A 284 3.06 16.40 29.17
N ARG A 285 2.08 16.19 28.25
CA ARG A 285 1.89 14.94 27.54
C ARG A 285 1.20 15.15 26.21
N VAL A 286 1.52 14.28 25.23
CA VAL A 286 0.93 14.24 23.90
C VAL A 286 0.58 12.82 23.52
N LEU A 287 -0.62 12.63 22.96
CA LEU A 287 -1.04 11.37 22.35
C LEU A 287 -0.84 11.45 20.83
N ILE A 288 -0.08 10.52 20.28
CA ILE A 288 0.12 10.40 18.84
C ILE A 288 -0.92 9.41 18.28
N VAL A 289 -1.79 9.91 17.40
CA VAL A 289 -2.87 9.14 16.78
C VAL A 289 -2.54 8.93 15.31
N GLU A 290 -2.04 7.73 15.00
CA GLU A 290 -1.70 7.31 13.65
C GLU A 290 -2.08 5.85 13.42
N GLU A 291 -2.27 5.46 12.15
CA GLU A 291 -2.58 4.08 11.78
C GLU A 291 -1.37 3.35 11.25
N ILE A 292 -1.45 2.02 11.34
CA ILE A 292 -0.52 1.01 10.89
C ILE A 292 0.72 0.96 11.78
N ALA A 293 1.76 1.73 11.49
CA ALA A 293 3.01 1.71 12.26
C ALA A 293 3.23 3.02 13.04
N PRO A 294 3.98 3.01 14.15
CA PRO A 294 4.24 4.19 14.98
C PRO A 294 5.36 5.06 14.41
N MET A 295 5.30 5.41 13.12
CA MET A 295 6.35 6.17 12.44
C MET A 295 6.42 7.63 12.92
N VAL A 296 5.26 8.26 13.11
CA VAL A 296 5.17 9.62 13.62
C VAL A 296 5.51 9.64 15.11
N GLU A 297 5.03 8.67 15.89
CA GLU A 297 5.34 8.55 17.33
C GLU A 297 6.85 8.47 17.57
N GLU A 298 7.58 7.62 16.83
CA GLU A 298 9.05 7.54 16.91
C GLU A 298 9.72 8.87 16.56
N SER A 299 9.24 9.53 15.51
CA SER A 299 9.79 10.79 15.03
C SER A 299 9.54 11.93 16.04
N ILE A 300 8.35 11.98 16.66
CA ILE A 300 8.02 12.95 17.72
C ILE A 300 8.82 12.66 18.99
N ALA A 301 9.01 11.40 19.38
CA ALA A 301 9.85 11.06 20.53
C ALA A 301 11.30 11.52 20.33
N ALA A 302 11.85 11.34 19.12
CA ALA A 302 13.17 11.85 18.76
C ALA A 302 13.22 13.39 18.79
N LEU A 303 12.16 14.06 18.32
CA LEU A 303 12.05 15.53 18.35
C LEU A 303 12.04 16.07 19.80
N VAL A 304 11.24 15.45 20.67
CA VAL A 304 11.18 15.79 22.10
C VAL A 304 12.55 15.67 22.75
N ALA A 305 13.29 14.59 22.47
CA ALA A 305 14.65 14.38 22.97
C ALA A 305 15.63 15.43 22.41
N LYS A 306 15.60 15.68 21.08
CA LYS A 306 16.47 16.66 20.39
C LYS A 306 16.35 18.06 20.98
N HIS A 307 15.14 18.48 21.33
CA HIS A 307 14.87 19.83 21.89
C HIS A 307 14.76 19.88 23.41
N SER A 308 15.07 18.75 24.09
CA SER A 308 15.00 18.65 25.56
C SER A 308 13.64 19.09 26.13
N LEU A 309 12.56 18.77 25.45
CA LEU A 309 11.21 19.06 25.90
C LEU A 309 10.80 18.12 27.05
N LYS A 310 9.91 18.59 27.93
CA LYS A 310 9.42 17.80 29.08
C LYS A 310 8.23 16.92 28.75
N THR A 311 7.63 17.09 27.58
CA THR A 311 6.42 16.42 27.10
C THR A 311 6.63 14.92 27.01
N LYS A 312 5.75 14.15 27.65
CA LYS A 312 5.70 12.68 27.52
C LYS A 312 4.91 12.30 26.29
N VAL A 313 5.46 11.40 25.48
CA VAL A 313 4.85 10.93 24.23
C VAL A 313 4.17 9.59 24.48
N PHE A 314 2.93 9.45 24.02
CA PHE A 314 2.11 8.26 24.12
C PHE A 314 1.49 7.93 22.75
N GLY A 315 1.31 6.64 22.45
CA GLY A 315 0.71 6.19 21.19
C GLY A 315 0.70 4.67 21.07
N ARG A 316 0.93 4.17 19.87
CA ARG A 316 1.00 2.73 19.57
C ARG A 316 2.26 2.08 20.12
N LEU A 317 3.41 2.77 20.06
CA LEU A 317 4.70 2.27 20.54
C LEU A 317 4.69 2.09 22.05
N THR A 318 4.01 2.98 22.74
CA THR A 318 3.84 2.94 24.20
C THR A 318 2.64 2.11 24.67
N GLY A 319 1.94 1.42 23.75
CA GLY A 319 0.82 0.54 24.07
C GLY A 319 -0.49 1.22 24.49
N HIS A 320 -0.58 2.55 24.38
CA HIS A 320 -1.81 3.29 24.70
C HIS A 320 -2.88 3.16 23.61
N LEU A 321 -2.44 3.05 22.35
CA LEU A 321 -3.30 2.72 21.22
C LEU A 321 -3.03 1.27 20.74
N PRO A 322 -4.02 0.60 20.13
CA PRO A 322 -3.84 -0.73 19.55
C PRO A 322 -2.67 -0.77 18.57
N ARG A 323 -1.82 -1.79 18.67
CA ARG A 323 -0.61 -1.92 17.84
C ARG A 323 -0.94 -2.24 16.38
N ILE A 324 -2.06 -2.89 16.11
CA ILE A 324 -2.53 -3.34 14.80
C ILE A 324 -3.98 -2.92 14.59
N GLY A 325 -4.42 -2.91 13.35
CA GLY A 325 -5.80 -2.65 12.98
C GLY A 325 -6.15 -1.17 12.83
N ALA A 326 -7.33 -0.95 12.26
CA ALA A 326 -7.89 0.38 12.07
C ALA A 326 -8.33 1.00 13.40
N LEU A 327 -8.07 2.28 13.58
CA LEU A 327 -8.48 3.01 14.78
C LEU A 327 -9.93 3.49 14.67
N GLU A 328 -10.59 3.51 15.81
CA GLU A 328 -11.93 4.07 16.04
C GLU A 328 -11.86 5.14 17.14
N GLU A 329 -12.87 6.00 17.23
CA GLU A 329 -12.95 7.06 18.24
C GLU A 329 -12.84 6.54 19.68
N LYS A 330 -13.42 5.36 19.95
CA LYS A 330 -13.30 4.70 21.27
C LYS A 330 -11.87 4.43 21.69
N HIS A 331 -10.98 4.04 20.75
CA HIS A 331 -9.58 3.75 21.06
C HIS A 331 -8.83 4.99 21.54
N ILE A 332 -9.18 6.17 21.00
CA ILE A 332 -8.58 7.44 21.44
C ILE A 332 -9.06 7.79 22.86
N ALA A 333 -10.34 7.60 23.15
CA ALA A 333 -10.90 7.81 24.48
C ALA A 333 -10.24 6.89 25.53
N GLU A 334 -10.17 5.58 25.23
CA GLU A 334 -9.52 4.58 26.08
C GLU A 334 -8.02 4.85 26.28
N ALA A 335 -7.33 5.35 25.26
CA ALA A 335 -5.91 5.71 25.38
C ALA A 335 -5.69 6.74 26.49
N TRP A 336 -6.56 7.75 26.58
CA TRP A 336 -6.48 8.76 27.62
C TRP A 336 -6.74 8.23 29.03
N GLU A 337 -7.58 7.22 29.18
CA GLU A 337 -7.82 6.57 30.47
C GLU A 337 -6.58 5.81 30.96
N ARG A 338 -5.79 5.27 30.02
CA ARG A 338 -4.55 4.54 30.30
C ARG A 338 -3.34 5.47 30.57
N VAL A 339 -3.40 6.72 30.15
CA VAL A 339 -2.32 7.71 30.40
C VAL A 339 -2.21 8.02 31.88
N GLY A 340 -1.37 7.29 32.61
CA GLY A 340 -1.15 7.40 34.05
C GLY A 340 -1.23 6.05 34.79
N GLY A 341 -1.55 4.96 34.10
CA GLY A 341 -1.52 3.58 34.60
C GLY A 341 -0.20 2.85 34.26
N ALA A 342 -0.04 1.63 34.79
CA ALA A 342 1.04 0.74 34.42
C ALA A 342 0.88 0.27 32.97
N PHE A 343 2.02 0.16 32.27
CA PHE A 343 2.08 -0.32 30.89
C PHE A 343 1.71 -1.79 30.80
N ASP A 344 0.72 -2.12 29.98
CA ASP A 344 0.43 -3.48 29.58
C ASP A 344 0.29 -3.52 28.04
N LEU A 345 1.10 -4.35 27.38
CA LEU A 345 1.08 -4.55 25.92
C LEU A 345 -0.23 -5.25 25.53
N ASN A 346 -1.31 -4.48 25.46
CA ASN A 346 -2.59 -5.00 25.03
C ASN A 346 -2.64 -5.06 23.48
N VAL A 347 -2.33 -6.23 22.93
CA VAL A 347 -2.49 -6.56 21.49
C VAL A 347 -3.96 -6.94 21.24
N SER A 348 -4.92 -6.16 21.70
CA SER A 348 -6.30 -6.40 21.35
C SER A 348 -6.65 -5.66 20.06
N ALA A 349 -6.48 -6.36 18.95
CA ALA A 349 -7.10 -5.95 17.70
C ALA A 349 -8.57 -6.39 17.71
N ALA A 350 -9.47 -5.47 17.46
CA ALA A 350 -10.72 -5.86 16.83
C ALA A 350 -10.38 -6.25 15.38
N VAL A 351 -10.05 -7.51 15.16
CA VAL A 351 -9.97 -8.08 13.81
C VAL A 351 -11.43 -8.20 13.35
N SER A 352 -11.90 -7.24 12.59
CA SER A 352 -13.06 -7.44 11.74
C SER A 352 -12.63 -8.33 10.59
N GLY A 353 -12.47 -9.63 10.85
CA GLY A 353 -12.30 -10.63 9.80
C GLY A 353 -13.56 -10.66 8.96
N GLY A 354 -13.55 -9.95 7.83
CA GLY A 354 -14.51 -10.20 6.77
C GLY A 354 -14.31 -11.65 6.33
N ILE A 355 -15.38 -12.43 6.29
CA ILE A 355 -15.37 -13.75 5.65
C ILE A 355 -14.97 -13.48 4.20
N LEU A 356 -13.79 -13.96 3.80
CA LEU A 356 -13.36 -13.94 2.41
C LEU A 356 -14.29 -14.89 1.65
N GLU A 357 -15.27 -14.36 0.96
CA GLU A 357 -16.02 -15.13 -0.03
C GLU A 357 -15.05 -15.55 -1.14
N LEU A 358 -15.11 -16.83 -1.55
CA LEU A 358 -14.25 -17.41 -2.57
C LEU A 358 -14.65 -16.86 -3.96
N PRO A 359 -13.94 -15.85 -4.51
CA PRO A 359 -14.32 -15.25 -5.78
C PRO A 359 -13.86 -16.04 -7.01
N CYS A 360 -13.08 -17.10 -6.83
CA CYS A 360 -12.45 -17.88 -7.90
C CYS A 360 -12.94 -19.33 -7.90
N GLY A 361 -14.17 -19.56 -8.31
CA GLY A 361 -14.63 -20.92 -8.59
C GLY A 361 -14.08 -21.49 -9.90
N GLY A 362 -14.25 -22.81 -10.07
CA GLY A 362 -13.89 -23.53 -11.28
C GLY A 362 -12.58 -24.31 -11.21
N PHE A 363 -11.87 -24.24 -10.08
CA PHE A 363 -10.64 -25.00 -9.85
C PHE A 363 -10.78 -26.04 -8.71
N GLU A 364 -11.96 -26.23 -8.16
CA GLU A 364 -12.24 -27.12 -7.03
C GLU A 364 -11.77 -28.55 -7.30
N LEU A 365 -12.07 -29.07 -8.49
CA LEU A 365 -11.64 -30.38 -8.92
C LEU A 365 -10.11 -30.55 -8.93
N LEU A 366 -9.38 -29.48 -9.29
CA LEU A 366 -7.91 -29.49 -9.27
C LEU A 366 -7.38 -29.61 -7.86
N TYR A 367 -7.95 -28.85 -6.91
CA TYR A 367 -7.54 -28.90 -5.51
C TYR A 367 -7.87 -30.26 -4.87
N GLU A 368 -9.04 -30.83 -5.16
CA GLU A 368 -9.40 -32.18 -4.72
C GLU A 368 -8.40 -33.25 -5.24
N VAL A 369 -8.06 -33.17 -6.53
CA VAL A 369 -7.10 -34.12 -7.13
C VAL A 369 -5.71 -33.94 -6.52
N LEU A 370 -5.27 -32.72 -6.28
CA LEU A 370 -3.97 -32.48 -5.64
C LEU A 370 -3.92 -33.05 -4.22
N ASP A 371 -4.97 -32.87 -3.43
CA ASP A 371 -5.09 -33.44 -2.08
C ASP A 371 -4.99 -34.98 -2.08
N GLU A 372 -5.58 -35.63 -3.11
CA GLU A 372 -5.52 -37.09 -3.25
C GLU A 372 -4.17 -37.64 -3.74
N VAL A 373 -3.43 -36.89 -4.57
CA VAL A 373 -2.25 -37.40 -5.25
C VAL A 373 -0.93 -36.96 -4.65
N LEU A 374 -0.91 -35.85 -3.90
CA LEU A 374 0.30 -35.37 -3.27
C LEU A 374 0.69 -36.31 -2.11
N PRO A 375 1.91 -36.87 -2.11
CA PRO A 375 2.37 -37.70 -1.01
C PRO A 375 2.49 -36.91 0.30
N GLU A 376 2.34 -37.61 1.41
CA GLU A 376 2.55 -37.01 2.74
C GLU A 376 3.94 -36.36 2.84
N GLY A 377 3.98 -35.15 3.39
CA GLY A 377 5.20 -34.35 3.55
C GLY A 377 5.68 -33.64 2.27
N TYR A 378 4.84 -33.53 1.24
CA TYR A 378 5.07 -32.56 0.17
C TYR A 378 4.69 -31.16 0.63
N PHE A 379 5.39 -30.17 0.08
CA PHE A 379 5.08 -28.77 0.28
C PHE A 379 4.61 -28.14 -1.03
N VAL A 380 3.54 -27.35 -0.96
CA VAL A 380 2.96 -26.62 -2.09
C VAL A 380 3.15 -25.13 -1.90
N ALA A 381 3.88 -24.52 -2.81
CA ALA A 381 4.01 -23.08 -2.86
C ALA A 381 2.79 -22.47 -3.57
N GLY A 382 1.94 -21.80 -2.85
CA GLY A 382 0.86 -20.99 -3.38
C GLY A 382 1.30 -19.57 -3.69
N ASP A 383 0.42 -18.84 -4.34
CA ASP A 383 0.61 -17.43 -4.66
C ASP A 383 -0.43 -16.55 -3.96
N VAL A 384 -0.14 -15.25 -3.90
CA VAL A 384 -1.10 -14.26 -3.41
C VAL A 384 -2.22 -14.11 -4.45
N GLY A 385 -3.41 -14.55 -4.09
CA GLY A 385 -4.57 -14.63 -4.96
C GLY A 385 -5.57 -15.63 -4.39
N CYS A 386 -6.52 -16.09 -5.19
CA CYS A 386 -7.54 -17.05 -4.71
C CYS A 386 -6.95 -18.34 -4.15
N SER A 387 -5.81 -18.80 -4.66
CA SER A 387 -5.13 -20.01 -4.18
C SER A 387 -4.77 -19.97 -2.70
N ILE A 388 -4.49 -18.79 -2.12
CA ILE A 388 -4.15 -18.65 -0.70
C ILE A 388 -5.26 -19.16 0.23
N LEU A 389 -6.52 -19.15 -0.23
CA LEU A 389 -7.66 -19.59 0.56
C LEU A 389 -7.58 -21.09 0.88
N HIS A 390 -6.91 -21.87 0.03
CA HIS A 390 -6.62 -23.29 0.28
C HIS A 390 -5.45 -23.54 1.26
N GLY A 391 -4.92 -22.50 1.88
CA GLY A 391 -4.14 -22.59 3.10
C GLY A 391 -5.01 -22.49 4.36
N TYR A 392 -6.19 -21.86 4.26
CA TYR A 392 -7.12 -21.66 5.38
C TYR A 392 -8.30 -22.63 5.36
N PHE A 393 -8.79 -23.03 4.19
CA PHE A 393 -10.00 -23.82 4.01
C PHE A 393 -9.70 -25.14 3.29
N PRO A 394 -10.48 -26.21 3.55
CA PRO A 394 -10.31 -27.50 2.87
C PRO A 394 -10.53 -27.40 1.35
N PRO A 395 -9.77 -28.21 0.58
CA PRO A 395 -8.59 -28.93 1.03
C PRO A 395 -7.42 -27.98 1.33
N GLN A 396 -6.80 -28.13 2.51
CA GLN A 396 -5.69 -27.28 2.95
C GLN A 396 -4.37 -27.75 2.34
N ILE A 397 -4.16 -27.46 1.05
CA ILE A 397 -3.00 -27.93 0.30
C ILE A 397 -1.93 -26.86 0.08
N ILE A 398 -2.18 -25.60 0.42
CA ILE A 398 -1.22 -24.51 0.26
C ILE A 398 -0.44 -24.32 1.56
N ASP A 399 0.87 -24.50 1.51
CA ASP A 399 1.75 -24.33 2.68
C ASP A 399 2.34 -22.93 2.79
N THR A 400 2.56 -22.24 1.65
CA THR A 400 3.19 -20.92 1.64
C THR A 400 2.58 -20.00 0.59
N ALA A 401 2.52 -18.69 0.89
CA ALA A 401 2.15 -17.64 -0.08
C ALA A 401 2.80 -16.32 0.35
N TYR A 402 4.06 -16.11 -0.05
CA TYR A 402 4.87 -14.98 0.45
C TYR A 402 4.57 -13.65 -0.24
N ALA A 403 4.52 -13.63 -1.59
CA ALA A 403 4.21 -12.43 -2.36
C ALA A 403 3.66 -12.81 -3.75
N LEU A 404 3.00 -11.86 -4.42
CA LEU A 404 2.42 -12.08 -5.75
C LEU A 404 3.51 -12.47 -6.77
N GLY A 405 3.33 -13.63 -7.41
CA GLY A 405 4.25 -14.19 -8.40
C GLY A 405 5.43 -14.98 -7.83
N THR A 406 5.54 -15.18 -6.51
CA THR A 406 6.71 -15.88 -5.92
C THR A 406 6.58 -17.39 -5.84
N ALA A 407 5.39 -17.97 -6.09
CA ALA A 407 5.14 -19.40 -5.92
C ALA A 407 6.15 -20.28 -6.67
N ILE A 408 6.48 -19.95 -7.93
CA ILE A 408 7.38 -20.75 -8.77
C ILE A 408 8.80 -20.77 -8.20
N ALA A 409 9.35 -19.61 -7.84
CA ALA A 409 10.69 -19.54 -7.25
C ALA A 409 10.74 -20.22 -5.87
N THR A 410 9.67 -20.12 -5.07
CA THR A 410 9.55 -20.82 -3.79
C THR A 410 9.55 -22.33 -4.00
N ALA A 411 8.76 -22.85 -4.96
CA ALA A 411 8.75 -24.27 -5.30
C ALA A 411 10.10 -24.76 -5.86
N ALA A 412 10.80 -23.92 -6.62
CA ALA A 412 12.16 -24.22 -7.07
C ALA A 412 13.10 -24.43 -5.86
N GLY A 413 13.03 -23.54 -4.85
CA GLY A 413 13.73 -23.73 -3.59
C GLY A 413 13.34 -25.02 -2.86
N MET A 414 12.05 -25.34 -2.78
CA MET A 414 11.56 -26.59 -2.17
C MET A 414 12.11 -27.84 -2.90
N SER A 415 12.31 -27.77 -4.22
CA SER A 415 12.82 -28.90 -5.02
C SER A 415 14.25 -29.31 -4.66
N LEU A 416 15.02 -28.44 -4.00
CA LEU A 416 16.37 -28.75 -3.52
C LEU A 416 16.40 -29.83 -2.43
N SER A 417 15.24 -30.12 -1.81
CA SER A 417 15.09 -31.26 -0.89
C SER A 417 15.18 -32.63 -1.57
N GLY A 418 15.32 -32.68 -2.89
CA GLY A 418 15.29 -33.90 -3.71
C GLY A 418 13.90 -34.36 -4.12
N ARG A 419 12.84 -33.70 -3.67
CA ARG A 419 11.45 -33.91 -4.09
C ARG A 419 11.08 -32.93 -5.20
N LYS A 420 10.01 -33.23 -5.91
CA LYS A 420 9.46 -32.26 -6.88
C LYS A 420 8.78 -31.11 -6.15
N GLY A 421 9.17 -29.88 -6.44
CA GLY A 421 8.44 -28.69 -5.96
C GLY A 421 7.11 -28.55 -6.69
N VAL A 422 6.09 -28.12 -5.99
CA VAL A 422 4.76 -27.84 -6.60
C VAL A 422 4.44 -26.36 -6.38
N ALA A 423 4.17 -25.64 -7.47
CA ALA A 423 3.76 -24.25 -7.46
C ALA A 423 2.34 -24.09 -8.00
N ILE A 424 1.50 -23.36 -7.28
CA ILE A 424 0.17 -22.95 -7.76
C ILE A 424 0.15 -21.43 -7.82
N VAL A 425 0.01 -20.88 -9.01
CA VAL A 425 0.03 -19.44 -9.28
C VAL A 425 -1.15 -19.04 -10.17
N GLY A 426 -1.81 -17.93 -9.84
CA GLY A 426 -2.79 -17.34 -10.75
C GLY A 426 -2.12 -16.72 -11.98
N ASP A 427 -2.83 -16.59 -13.08
CA ASP A 427 -2.32 -15.96 -14.31
C ASP A 427 -1.85 -14.51 -14.07
N THR A 428 -2.53 -13.77 -13.20
CA THR A 428 -2.11 -12.43 -12.75
C THR A 428 -0.75 -12.48 -12.05
N GLY A 429 -0.57 -13.37 -11.07
CA GLY A 429 0.71 -13.54 -10.37
C GLY A 429 1.81 -14.01 -11.31
N PHE A 430 1.49 -14.89 -12.26
CA PHE A 430 2.45 -15.34 -13.27
C PHE A 430 2.95 -14.17 -14.13
N ILE A 431 2.05 -13.31 -14.65
CA ILE A 431 2.42 -12.15 -15.46
C ILE A 431 3.16 -11.10 -14.63
N HIS A 432 2.76 -10.89 -13.37
CA HIS A 432 3.36 -9.90 -12.48
C HIS A 432 4.86 -10.15 -12.28
N SER A 433 5.22 -11.31 -11.74
CA SER A 433 6.62 -11.67 -11.45
C SER A 433 6.91 -13.18 -11.54
N GLY A 434 5.90 -14.01 -11.75
CA GLY A 434 6.05 -15.46 -11.88
C GLY A 434 6.90 -15.87 -13.09
N ILE A 435 6.91 -15.07 -14.16
CA ILE A 435 7.73 -15.28 -15.36
C ILE A 435 9.22 -15.35 -14.99
N THR A 436 9.71 -14.45 -14.14
CA THR A 436 11.11 -14.44 -13.71
C THR A 436 11.45 -15.68 -12.89
N GLY A 437 10.52 -16.13 -12.05
CA GLY A 437 10.65 -17.38 -11.29
C GLY A 437 10.66 -18.61 -12.20
N LEU A 438 9.87 -18.62 -13.27
CA LEU A 438 9.84 -19.71 -14.25
C LEU A 438 11.14 -19.77 -15.07
N LEU A 439 11.62 -18.64 -15.57
CA LEU A 439 12.91 -18.54 -16.28
C LEU A 439 14.04 -19.06 -15.39
N HIS A 440 14.11 -18.61 -14.13
CA HIS A 440 15.09 -19.09 -13.16
C HIS A 440 15.00 -20.61 -12.95
N ALA A 441 13.80 -21.17 -12.79
CA ALA A 441 13.62 -22.60 -12.57
C ALA A 441 14.09 -23.44 -13.78
N VAL A 442 13.83 -22.97 -15.00
CA VAL A 442 14.28 -23.63 -16.23
C VAL A 442 15.80 -23.56 -16.39
N GLU A 443 16.38 -22.35 -16.28
CA GLU A 443 17.82 -22.13 -16.44
C GLU A 443 18.67 -22.95 -15.44
N HIS A 444 18.17 -23.10 -14.21
CA HIS A 444 18.82 -23.90 -13.16
C HIS A 444 18.37 -25.36 -13.08
N GLN A 445 17.55 -25.81 -14.04
CA GLN A 445 17.08 -27.19 -14.18
C GLN A 445 16.41 -27.73 -12.88
N HIS A 446 15.65 -26.86 -12.21
CA HIS A 446 14.90 -27.26 -11.03
C HIS A 446 13.82 -28.31 -11.36
N ASN A 447 13.45 -29.11 -10.37
CA ASN A 447 12.42 -30.12 -10.51
C ASN A 447 11.09 -29.60 -9.97
N VAL A 448 10.29 -28.94 -10.83
CA VAL A 448 9.07 -28.22 -10.41
C VAL A 448 7.90 -28.52 -11.32
N LEU A 449 6.74 -28.82 -10.71
CA LEU A 449 5.44 -28.76 -11.39
C LEU A 449 4.81 -27.40 -11.11
N VAL A 450 4.65 -26.61 -12.15
CA VAL A 450 3.99 -25.29 -12.09
C VAL A 450 2.57 -25.44 -12.58
N ILE A 451 1.60 -25.07 -11.76
CA ILE A 451 0.18 -25.05 -12.10
C ILE A 451 -0.26 -23.60 -12.19
N ILE A 452 -0.62 -23.16 -13.39
CA ILE A 452 -1.12 -21.80 -13.63
C ILE A 452 -2.64 -21.84 -13.71
N LEU A 453 -3.29 -21.19 -12.76
CA LEU A 453 -4.75 -21.00 -12.75
C LEU A 453 -5.11 -19.89 -13.73
N TYR A 454 -5.69 -20.26 -14.85
CA TYR A 454 -5.87 -19.37 -16.00
C TYR A 454 -7.34 -19.02 -16.22
N ASN A 455 -7.77 -17.89 -15.66
CA ASN A 455 -9.13 -17.37 -15.77
C ASN A 455 -9.23 -16.02 -16.52
N LYS A 456 -8.09 -15.43 -16.90
CA LYS A 456 -7.93 -14.21 -17.69
C LYS A 456 -8.31 -12.92 -16.98
N TYR A 457 -8.33 -12.88 -15.65
CA TYR A 457 -8.49 -11.64 -14.90
C TYR A 457 -8.07 -11.73 -13.44
N SER A 458 -7.85 -10.56 -12.82
CA SER A 458 -7.48 -10.44 -11.43
C SER A 458 -8.71 -10.55 -10.53
N ALA A 459 -9.03 -11.76 -10.08
CA ALA A 459 -10.29 -12.06 -9.41
C ALA A 459 -10.44 -11.45 -8.01
N MET A 460 -9.33 -11.24 -7.28
CA MET A 460 -9.36 -10.65 -5.93
C MET A 460 -9.30 -9.12 -5.93
N THR A 461 -9.60 -8.48 -7.05
CA THR A 461 -9.73 -7.03 -7.14
C THR A 461 -11.19 -6.66 -7.43
N PRO A 462 -11.71 -5.57 -6.86
CA PRO A 462 -13.04 -5.10 -7.17
C PRO A 462 -13.23 -4.96 -8.68
N GLY A 463 -14.31 -5.56 -9.23
CA GLY A 463 -14.61 -5.52 -10.66
C GLY A 463 -13.87 -6.55 -11.51
N ALA A 464 -13.04 -7.43 -10.92
CA ALA A 464 -12.35 -8.53 -11.62
C ALA A 464 -11.74 -8.12 -12.97
N GLN A 465 -10.87 -7.11 -12.95
CA GLN A 465 -10.33 -6.47 -14.16
C GLN A 465 -9.19 -7.29 -14.80
N PRO A 466 -9.13 -7.35 -16.14
CA PRO A 466 -8.00 -7.96 -16.83
C PRO A 466 -6.76 -7.06 -16.70
N ILE A 467 -5.60 -7.70 -16.48
CA ILE A 467 -4.30 -7.02 -16.57
C ILE A 467 -3.67 -7.24 -17.95
N PRO A 468 -2.72 -6.39 -18.40
CA PRO A 468 -2.00 -6.60 -19.64
C PRO A 468 -1.27 -7.94 -19.67
N GLY A 469 -1.24 -8.59 -20.82
CA GLY A 469 -0.47 -9.81 -21.03
C GLY A 469 -1.22 -11.13 -20.78
N LEU A 470 -2.38 -11.14 -20.12
CA LEU A 470 -3.12 -12.37 -19.80
C LEU A 470 -3.44 -13.25 -21.01
N GLY A 471 -3.66 -12.67 -22.19
CA GLY A 471 -3.86 -13.44 -23.44
C GLY A 471 -2.61 -14.14 -23.98
N ARG A 472 -1.44 -13.96 -23.37
CA ARG A 472 -0.14 -14.45 -23.85
C ARG A 472 0.54 -15.45 -22.91
N VAL A 473 -0.14 -15.90 -21.86
CA VAL A 473 0.44 -16.76 -20.82
C VAL A 473 1.15 -17.98 -21.43
N ARG A 474 0.50 -18.73 -22.32
CA ARG A 474 1.11 -19.88 -22.99
C ARG A 474 2.38 -19.52 -23.75
N ALA A 475 2.34 -18.50 -24.59
CA ALA A 475 3.50 -18.07 -25.36
C ALA A 475 4.68 -17.61 -24.46
N LEU A 476 4.39 -17.01 -23.31
CA LEU A 476 5.40 -16.62 -22.33
C LEU A 476 6.01 -17.83 -21.63
N VAL A 477 5.21 -18.86 -21.32
CA VAL A 477 5.70 -20.13 -20.77
C VAL A 477 6.64 -20.81 -21.78
N GLU A 478 6.24 -20.90 -23.05
CA GLU A 478 7.08 -21.42 -24.14
C GLU A 478 8.39 -20.63 -24.30
N ALA A 479 8.32 -19.29 -24.26
CA ALA A 479 9.47 -18.41 -24.35
C ALA A 479 10.47 -18.55 -23.17
N CYS A 480 10.01 -19.01 -22.02
CA CYS A 480 10.89 -19.37 -20.89
C CYS A 480 11.64 -20.69 -21.10
N GLY A 481 11.40 -21.41 -22.19
CA GLY A 481 12.10 -22.68 -22.49
C GLY A 481 11.48 -23.92 -21.86
N VAL A 482 10.22 -23.87 -21.46
CA VAL A 482 9.51 -25.04 -20.92
C VAL A 482 9.17 -25.99 -22.06
N GLU A 483 9.63 -27.24 -21.96
CA GLU A 483 9.41 -28.26 -22.99
C GLU A 483 8.06 -28.99 -22.82
N THR A 484 7.59 -29.14 -21.58
CA THR A 484 6.37 -29.88 -21.27
C THR A 484 5.29 -28.93 -20.75
N ILE A 485 4.30 -28.68 -21.57
CA ILE A 485 3.16 -27.80 -21.27
C ILE A 485 1.87 -28.56 -21.55
N ASP A 486 1.06 -28.76 -20.52
CA ASP A 486 -0.28 -29.30 -20.64
C ASP A 486 -1.32 -28.19 -20.50
N GLU A 487 -2.42 -28.31 -21.23
CA GLU A 487 -3.58 -27.44 -21.09
C GLU A 487 -4.84 -28.26 -20.81
N VAL A 488 -5.57 -27.86 -19.79
CA VAL A 488 -6.82 -28.52 -19.42
C VAL A 488 -7.95 -27.50 -19.28
N GLN A 489 -9.13 -27.89 -19.73
CA GLN A 489 -10.36 -27.13 -19.52
C GLN A 489 -11.09 -27.75 -18.33
N MET A 490 -11.13 -27.04 -17.21
CA MET A 490 -11.63 -27.56 -15.93
C MET A 490 -13.10 -28.02 -16.01
N GLU A 491 -13.91 -27.41 -16.91
CA GLU A 491 -15.30 -27.78 -17.10
C GLU A 491 -15.50 -29.07 -17.94
N ARG A 492 -14.42 -29.61 -18.51
CA ARG A 492 -14.50 -30.75 -19.46
C ARG A 492 -13.69 -31.97 -19.03
N ILE A 493 -12.62 -31.76 -18.25
CA ILE A 493 -11.76 -32.85 -17.81
C ILE A 493 -12.42 -33.64 -16.71
N THR A 494 -12.31 -34.96 -16.76
CA THR A 494 -12.79 -35.83 -15.70
C THR A 494 -11.75 -35.91 -14.56
N LYS A 495 -12.19 -36.27 -13.35
CA LYS A 495 -11.34 -36.43 -12.19
C LYS A 495 -10.20 -37.43 -12.42
N ASP A 496 -10.51 -38.56 -13.08
CA ASP A 496 -9.54 -39.62 -13.37
C ASP A 496 -8.50 -39.20 -14.43
N GLU A 497 -8.89 -38.45 -15.45
CA GLU A 497 -7.96 -37.89 -16.43
C GLU A 497 -7.02 -36.88 -15.79
N LEU A 498 -7.55 -35.96 -14.97
CA LEU A 498 -6.76 -34.95 -14.27
C LEU A 498 -5.81 -35.61 -13.27
N ARG A 499 -6.30 -36.60 -12.50
CA ARG A 499 -5.48 -37.40 -11.58
C ARG A 499 -4.32 -38.06 -12.30
N GLY A 500 -4.58 -38.77 -13.39
CA GLY A 500 -3.54 -39.43 -14.18
C GLY A 500 -2.54 -38.45 -14.79
N LEU A 501 -2.98 -37.27 -15.20
CA LEU A 501 -2.09 -36.21 -15.70
C LEU A 501 -1.18 -35.68 -14.59
N VAL A 502 -1.73 -35.28 -13.46
CA VAL A 502 -0.96 -34.74 -12.33
C VAL A 502 0.05 -35.78 -11.80
N GLN A 503 -0.36 -37.04 -11.64
CA GLN A 503 0.54 -38.13 -11.22
C GLN A 503 1.72 -38.32 -12.18
N ARG A 504 1.48 -38.27 -13.48
CA ARG A 504 2.57 -38.35 -14.49
C ARG A 504 3.56 -37.20 -14.33
N ARG A 505 3.06 -35.96 -14.20
CA ARG A 505 3.91 -34.77 -14.09
C ARG A 505 4.66 -34.70 -12.76
N LEU A 506 4.10 -35.23 -11.70
CA LEU A 506 4.82 -35.39 -10.42
C LEU A 506 5.97 -36.39 -10.51
N ALA A 507 5.84 -37.42 -11.35
CA ALA A 507 6.88 -38.45 -11.52
C ALA A 507 8.00 -38.04 -12.50
N GLU A 508 7.76 -37.11 -13.40
CA GLU A 508 8.74 -36.64 -14.38
C GLU A 508 9.72 -35.65 -13.76
N ARG A 509 10.98 -35.62 -14.24
CA ARG A 509 11.98 -34.64 -13.79
C ARG A 509 11.93 -33.36 -14.62
N GLY A 510 12.49 -32.30 -14.06
CA GLY A 510 12.57 -30.98 -14.70
C GLY A 510 11.35 -30.11 -14.44
N VAL A 511 11.20 -29.06 -15.23
CA VAL A 511 10.08 -28.10 -15.12
C VAL A 511 8.97 -28.53 -16.03
N GLN A 512 7.77 -28.74 -15.49
CA GLN A 512 6.54 -28.95 -16.24
C GLN A 512 5.53 -27.87 -15.88
N VAL A 513 4.73 -27.46 -16.85
CA VAL A 513 3.67 -26.47 -16.65
C VAL A 513 2.31 -27.05 -17.02
N LEU A 514 1.36 -26.90 -16.12
CA LEU A 514 -0.05 -27.20 -16.34
C LEU A 514 -0.84 -25.89 -16.36
N LEU A 515 -1.39 -25.54 -17.52
CA LEU A 515 -2.34 -24.43 -17.67
C LEU A 515 -3.75 -24.95 -17.40
N ALA A 516 -4.29 -24.64 -16.24
CA ALA A 516 -5.65 -25.01 -15.86
C ALA A 516 -6.60 -23.85 -16.22
N HIS A 517 -7.38 -24.04 -17.28
CA HIS A 517 -8.36 -23.05 -17.73
C HIS A 517 -9.68 -23.23 -17.00
N ALA A 518 -10.20 -22.15 -16.42
CA ALA A 518 -11.57 -22.09 -15.90
C ALA A 518 -12.28 -20.87 -16.45
N ARG A 519 -13.61 -20.99 -16.62
CA ARG A 519 -14.41 -19.82 -16.95
C ARG A 519 -14.52 -18.90 -15.77
N PRO A 520 -14.50 -17.59 -16.03
CA PRO A 520 -14.79 -16.63 -14.98
C PRO A 520 -16.18 -16.89 -14.38
N GLN A 521 -16.25 -17.14 -13.10
CA GLN A 521 -17.55 -17.05 -12.43
C GLN A 521 -17.96 -15.59 -12.40
N LYS A 522 -19.15 -15.25 -12.90
CA LYS A 522 -19.72 -13.91 -12.75
C LYS A 522 -19.87 -13.68 -11.25
N LEU A 523 -19.10 -12.75 -10.71
CA LEU A 523 -19.39 -12.19 -9.40
C LEU A 523 -20.81 -11.64 -9.49
N HIS A 524 -21.69 -12.07 -8.60
CA HIS A 524 -23.05 -11.53 -8.53
C HIS A 524 -22.95 -10.01 -8.33
N GLU A 525 -23.65 -9.29 -9.21
CA GLU A 525 -23.80 -7.83 -9.19
C GLU A 525 -24.38 -7.33 -7.86
#